data_b2d141af40ae778da16bee1864b036e8
#
_entry.id   b2d141af40ae778da16bee1864b036e8
#
_cell.length_a   1.000
_cell.length_b   1.000
_cell.length_c   1.000
_cell.angle_alpha   90.00
_cell.angle_beta   90.00
_cell.angle_gamma   90.00
#
_symmetry.space_group_name_H-M   'P 1'
#
loop_
_entity.id
_entity.type
_entity.pdbx_description
1 polymer ?
#
loop_
_entity_poly.entity_id
_entity_poly.type
_entity_poly.pdbx_seq_one_letter_code
_entity_poly.pdbx_strand_id
1 'polypeptide(L)'
;MQAYLLVGAGGAIGAILRYFIATLTAATFPYATMIINITGSLAMGLLIGILARTLPPMQEEIRLFVAVGILGGYTTFSAFSLDAVTLWQRGDLTGAGLYVAISVVVSILALFAGLTLTRIGA
;
A
#
# COMPACT_ATOMS: atom_id res chain seq x y z
N MET A 1 -6.29 -20.37 -13.92
CA MET A 1 -7.63 -19.79 -13.62
C MET A 1 -7.78 -19.40 -12.15
N GLN A 2 -7.42 -20.31 -11.23
CA GLN A 2 -7.50 -20.04 -9.79
C GLN A 2 -6.67 -18.81 -9.37
N ALA A 3 -5.46 -18.65 -9.90
CA ALA A 3 -4.60 -17.50 -9.62
C ALA A 3 -5.27 -16.17 -9.99
N TYR A 4 -5.88 -16.09 -11.16
CA TYR A 4 -6.59 -14.88 -11.61
C TYR A 4 -7.80 -14.57 -10.71
N LEU A 5 -8.52 -15.60 -10.27
CA LEU A 5 -9.66 -15.42 -9.36
C LEU A 5 -9.22 -14.91 -7.99
N LEU A 6 -8.13 -15.43 -7.44
CA LEU A 6 -7.57 -14.97 -6.19
C LEU A 6 -7.13 -13.51 -6.27
N VAL A 7 -6.39 -13.16 -7.33
CA VAL A 7 -5.93 -11.78 -7.55
C VAL A 7 -7.12 -10.85 -7.78
N GLY A 8 -8.09 -11.26 -8.58
CA GLY A 8 -9.27 -10.44 -8.87
C GLY A 8 -10.13 -10.20 -7.64
N ALA A 9 -10.42 -11.24 -6.86
CA ALA A 9 -11.19 -11.12 -5.62
C ALA A 9 -10.46 -10.25 -4.59
N GLY A 10 -9.16 -10.51 -4.40
CA GLY A 10 -8.34 -9.69 -3.51
C GLY A 10 -8.25 -8.24 -3.97
N GLY A 11 -8.05 -8.01 -5.27
CA GLY A 11 -8.00 -6.68 -5.85
C GLY A 11 -9.27 -5.88 -5.65
N ALA A 12 -10.42 -6.54 -5.79
CA ALA A 12 -11.72 -5.92 -5.53
C ALA A 12 -11.83 -5.48 -4.06
N ILE A 13 -11.45 -6.34 -3.12
CA ILE A 13 -11.44 -6.02 -1.69
C ILE A 13 -10.50 -4.85 -1.42
N GLY A 14 -9.29 -4.90 -1.93
CA GLY A 14 -8.30 -3.84 -1.74
C GLY A 14 -8.75 -2.49 -2.29
N ALA A 15 -9.30 -2.47 -3.51
CA ALA A 15 -9.81 -1.26 -4.14
C ALA A 15 -10.98 -0.64 -3.35
N ILE A 16 -11.88 -1.48 -2.83
CA ILE A 16 -13.00 -1.04 -2.00
C ILE A 16 -12.49 -0.43 -0.69
N LEU A 17 -11.53 -1.09 -0.03
CA LEU A 17 -10.91 -0.57 1.20
C LEU A 17 -10.23 0.77 0.94
N ARG A 18 -9.49 0.90 -0.16
CA ARG A 18 -8.85 2.16 -0.55
C ARG A 18 -9.88 3.27 -0.71
N TYR A 19 -10.94 3.01 -1.43
CA TYR A 19 -12.02 3.99 -1.61
C TYR A 19 -12.65 4.39 -0.28
N PHE A 20 -12.91 3.41 0.59
CA PHE A 20 -13.45 3.66 1.92
C PHE A 20 -12.55 4.59 2.75
N ILE A 21 -11.25 4.30 2.81
CA ILE A 21 -10.30 5.16 3.52
C ILE A 21 -10.27 6.57 2.93
N ALA A 22 -10.33 6.67 1.60
CA ALA A 22 -10.35 7.97 0.92
C ALA A 22 -11.59 8.80 1.30
N THR A 23 -12.73 8.15 1.54
CA THR A 23 -13.96 8.86 1.96
C THR A 23 -13.90 9.39 3.40
N LEU A 24 -13.04 8.81 4.24
CA LEU A 24 -12.88 9.24 5.64
C LEU A 24 -12.02 10.49 5.79
N THR A 25 -11.25 10.84 4.77
CA THR A 25 -10.28 11.95 4.82
C THR A 25 -10.60 12.95 3.71
N ALA A 26 -11.48 13.92 3.99
CA ALA A 26 -11.74 15.04 3.09
C ALA A 26 -10.83 16.21 3.48
N ALA A 27 -9.74 16.40 2.74
CA ALA A 27 -8.79 17.47 2.97
C ALA A 27 -8.25 18.01 1.64
N THR A 28 -7.74 19.25 1.66
CA THR A 28 -7.08 19.85 0.49
C THR A 28 -5.73 19.20 0.19
N PHE A 29 -5.07 18.66 1.21
CA PHE A 29 -3.85 17.88 1.07
C PHE A 29 -4.18 16.39 0.99
N PRO A 30 -3.52 15.61 0.11
CA PRO A 30 -3.89 14.20 -0.15
C PRO A 30 -3.40 13.23 0.92
N TYR A 31 -3.83 13.42 2.16
CA TYR A 31 -3.45 12.55 3.28
C TYR A 31 -3.94 11.11 3.09
N ALA A 32 -5.11 10.92 2.46
CA ALA A 32 -5.68 9.59 2.25
C ALA A 32 -4.73 8.69 1.47
N THR A 33 -4.25 9.14 0.32
CA THR A 33 -3.33 8.38 -0.52
C THR A 33 -2.02 8.09 0.22
N MET A 34 -1.51 9.07 0.96
CA MET A 34 -0.30 8.91 1.77
C MET A 34 -0.49 7.81 2.82
N ILE A 35 -1.56 7.85 3.59
CA ILE A 35 -1.88 6.85 4.62
C ILE A 35 -2.06 5.47 3.98
N ILE A 36 -2.78 5.38 2.88
CA ILE A 36 -3.03 4.13 2.15
C ILE A 36 -1.70 3.49 1.72
N ASN A 37 -0.83 4.25 1.11
CA ASN A 37 0.44 3.70 0.61
C ASN A 37 1.40 3.35 1.74
N ILE A 38 1.45 4.12 2.81
CA ILE A 38 2.29 3.82 3.98
C ILE A 38 1.78 2.57 4.71
N THR A 39 0.49 2.50 5.01
CA THR A 39 -0.09 1.34 5.71
C THR A 39 -0.05 0.09 4.86
N GLY A 40 -0.29 0.22 3.56
CA GLY A 40 -0.17 -0.90 2.62
C GLY A 40 1.24 -1.43 2.51
N SER A 41 2.24 -0.54 2.51
CA SER A 41 3.66 -0.92 2.48
C SER A 41 4.06 -1.64 3.77
N LEU A 42 3.61 -1.15 4.92
CA LEU A 42 3.85 -1.82 6.20
C LEU A 42 3.23 -3.23 6.20
N ALA A 43 1.97 -3.34 5.79
CA ALA A 43 1.27 -4.62 5.70
C ALA A 43 1.98 -5.58 4.73
N MET A 44 2.48 -5.08 3.60
CA MET A 44 3.25 -5.87 2.64
C MET A 44 4.53 -6.42 3.30
N GLY A 45 5.27 -5.58 4.00
CA GLY A 45 6.49 -6.00 4.71
C GLY A 45 6.21 -7.07 5.76
N LEU A 46 5.15 -6.87 6.56
CA LEU A 46 4.72 -7.85 7.56
C LEU A 46 4.34 -9.18 6.91
N LEU A 47 3.52 -9.14 5.86
CA LEU A 47 3.06 -10.35 5.18
C LEU A 47 4.21 -11.14 4.58
N ILE A 48 5.07 -10.47 3.81
CA ILE A 48 6.20 -11.14 3.15
C ILE A 48 7.17 -11.72 4.18
N GLY A 49 7.42 -10.99 5.27
CA GLY A 49 8.27 -11.48 6.36
C GLY A 49 7.67 -12.70 7.07
N ILE A 50 6.36 -12.69 7.33
CA ILE A 50 5.66 -13.83 7.93
C ILE A 50 5.70 -15.05 7.00
N LEU A 51 5.39 -14.86 5.72
CA LEU A 51 5.41 -15.96 4.74
C LEU A 51 6.81 -16.57 4.61
N ALA A 52 7.84 -15.75 4.60
CA ALA A 52 9.23 -16.23 4.50
C ALA A 52 9.65 -17.03 5.76
N ARG A 53 9.09 -16.67 6.91
CA ARG A 53 9.41 -17.31 8.19
C ARG A 53 8.64 -18.61 8.40
N THR A 54 7.34 -18.62 8.08
CA THR A 54 6.45 -19.75 8.39
C THR A 54 6.38 -20.78 7.29
N LEU A 55 6.62 -20.38 6.03
CA LEU A 55 6.57 -21.23 4.84
C LEU A 55 5.32 -22.13 4.82
N PRO A 56 4.11 -21.54 4.91
CA PRO A 56 2.87 -22.33 4.97
C PRO A 56 2.62 -23.08 3.66
N PRO A 57 1.88 -24.21 3.71
CA PRO A 57 1.59 -25.00 2.50
C PRO A 57 0.87 -24.19 1.41
N MET A 58 0.04 -23.21 1.79
CA MET A 58 -0.71 -22.35 0.86
C MET A 58 -0.03 -20.99 0.65
N GLN A 59 1.30 -20.95 0.72
CA GLN A 59 2.06 -19.70 0.64
C GLN A 59 1.77 -18.93 -0.64
N GLU A 60 1.71 -19.62 -1.78
CA GLU A 60 1.49 -18.97 -3.07
C GLU A 60 0.07 -18.40 -3.17
N GLU A 61 -0.92 -19.13 -2.73
CA GLU A 61 -2.32 -18.67 -2.72
C GLU A 61 -2.48 -17.45 -1.80
N ILE A 62 -1.86 -17.47 -0.62
CA ILE A 62 -1.88 -16.34 0.31
C ILE A 62 -1.19 -15.13 -0.35
N ARG A 63 -0.04 -15.34 -0.99
CA ARG A 63 0.68 -14.27 -1.68
C ARG A 63 -0.17 -13.66 -2.79
N LEU A 64 -0.80 -14.48 -3.61
CA LEU A 64 -1.65 -14.01 -4.71
C LEU A 64 -2.89 -13.27 -4.21
N PHE A 65 -3.57 -13.81 -3.21
CA PHE A 65 -4.79 -13.19 -2.70
C PHE A 65 -4.50 -11.93 -1.90
N VAL A 66 -3.56 -11.97 -0.95
CA VAL A 66 -3.32 -10.86 -0.02
C VAL A 66 -2.32 -9.85 -0.62
N ALA A 67 -1.12 -10.29 -1.04
CA ALA A 67 -0.11 -9.34 -1.49
C ALA A 67 -0.47 -8.75 -2.86
N VAL A 68 -0.67 -9.60 -3.87
CA VAL A 68 -0.95 -9.14 -5.23
C VAL A 68 -2.37 -8.60 -5.32
N GLY A 69 -3.35 -9.29 -4.73
CA GLY A 69 -4.76 -8.89 -4.75
C GLY A 69 -5.06 -7.74 -3.80
N ILE A 70 -5.19 -8.03 -2.51
CA ILE A 70 -5.69 -7.03 -1.53
C ILE A 70 -4.75 -5.84 -1.46
N LEU A 71 -3.47 -6.05 -1.16
CA LEU A 71 -2.52 -4.94 -0.99
C LEU A 71 -2.21 -4.25 -2.32
N GLY A 72 -2.16 -5.01 -3.43
CA GLY A 72 -2.00 -4.45 -4.76
C GLY A 72 -3.18 -3.55 -5.17
N GLY A 73 -4.41 -3.94 -4.84
CA GLY A 73 -5.60 -3.11 -5.09
C GLY A 73 -5.77 -1.96 -4.10
N TYR A 74 -5.28 -2.14 -2.88
CA TYR A 74 -5.34 -1.12 -1.82
C TYR A 74 -4.38 0.04 -2.08
N THR A 75 -3.12 -0.25 -2.42
CA THR A 75 -2.09 0.76 -2.70
C THR A 75 -2.23 1.32 -4.11
N THR A 76 -1.70 2.53 -4.36
CA THR A 76 -1.88 3.16 -5.66
C THR A 76 -0.76 4.14 -5.99
N PHE A 77 -0.05 3.87 -7.08
CA PHE A 77 0.91 4.81 -7.62
C PHE A 77 0.23 5.88 -8.51
N SER A 78 -0.82 5.51 -9.23
CA SER A 78 -1.50 6.43 -10.14
C SER A 78 -2.20 7.57 -9.40
N ALA A 79 -2.90 7.28 -8.30
CA ALA A 79 -3.51 8.32 -7.48
C ALA A 79 -2.45 9.21 -6.83
N PHE A 80 -1.34 8.63 -6.36
CA PHE A 80 -0.19 9.38 -5.85
C PHE A 80 0.36 10.34 -6.91
N SER A 81 0.55 9.88 -8.14
CA SER A 81 1.04 10.71 -9.24
C SER A 81 0.08 11.85 -9.56
N LEU A 82 -1.22 11.57 -9.61
CA LEU A 82 -2.25 12.58 -9.84
C LEU A 82 -2.25 13.64 -8.74
N ASP A 83 -2.17 13.22 -7.48
CA ASP A 83 -2.15 14.11 -6.32
C ASP A 83 -0.93 15.05 -6.36
N ALA A 84 0.25 14.50 -6.67
CA ALA A 84 1.48 15.29 -6.76
C ALA A 84 1.38 16.36 -7.85
N VAL A 85 0.89 15.99 -9.03
CA VAL A 85 0.71 16.93 -10.14
C VAL A 85 -0.36 17.97 -9.81
N THR A 86 -1.44 17.57 -9.15
CA THR A 86 -2.51 18.49 -8.73
C THR A 86 -1.98 19.53 -7.75
N LEU A 87 -1.18 19.14 -6.76
CA LEU A 87 -0.54 20.08 -5.84
C LEU A 87 0.36 21.07 -6.58
N TRP A 88 1.15 20.59 -7.54
CA TRP A 88 1.99 21.44 -8.35
C TRP A 88 1.17 22.42 -9.17
N GLN A 89 0.13 21.95 -9.85
CA GLN A 89 -0.74 22.81 -10.68
C GLN A 89 -1.45 23.90 -9.87
N ARG A 90 -1.70 23.65 -8.58
CA ARG A 90 -2.25 24.66 -7.66
C ARG A 90 -1.22 25.69 -7.21
N GLY A 91 0.05 25.54 -7.61
CA GLY A 91 1.14 26.41 -7.16
C GLY A 91 1.73 26.02 -5.81
N ASP A 92 1.28 24.93 -5.19
CA ASP A 92 1.81 24.43 -3.92
C ASP A 92 3.03 23.53 -4.16
N LEU A 93 4.14 24.15 -4.56
CA LEU A 93 5.38 23.43 -4.86
C LEU A 93 5.99 22.78 -3.63
N THR A 94 5.92 23.45 -2.48
CA THR A 94 6.40 22.90 -1.19
C THR A 94 5.57 21.69 -0.80
N GLY A 95 4.25 21.80 -0.89
CA GLY A 95 3.34 20.69 -0.59
C GLY A 95 3.57 19.52 -1.52
N ALA A 96 3.74 19.76 -2.82
CA ALA A 96 4.02 18.70 -3.79
C ALA A 96 5.34 17.99 -3.47
N GLY A 97 6.40 18.72 -3.18
CA GLY A 97 7.70 18.16 -2.84
C GLY A 97 7.67 17.36 -1.55
N LEU A 98 7.04 17.87 -0.50
CA LEU A 98 6.88 17.16 0.77
C LEU A 98 6.01 15.92 0.63
N TYR A 99 4.92 16.01 -0.13
CA TYR A 99 4.05 14.87 -0.38
C TYR A 99 4.79 13.73 -1.06
N VAL A 100 5.54 14.02 -2.11
CA VAL A 100 6.34 13.02 -2.83
C VAL A 100 7.42 12.43 -1.91
N ALA A 101 8.20 13.28 -1.26
CA ALA A 101 9.31 12.85 -0.40
C ALA A 101 8.81 11.98 0.77
N ILE A 102 7.82 12.45 1.51
CA ILE A 102 7.27 11.71 2.66
C ILE A 102 6.63 10.42 2.21
N SER A 103 5.80 10.46 1.15
CA SER A 103 5.13 9.25 0.65
C SER A 103 6.13 8.17 0.25
N VAL A 104 7.15 8.52 -0.52
CA VAL A 104 8.15 7.55 -1.00
C VAL A 104 9.01 7.04 0.16
N VAL A 105 9.61 7.95 0.93
CA VAL A 105 10.56 7.58 1.99
C VAL A 105 9.85 6.79 3.10
N VAL A 106 8.72 7.29 3.60
CA VAL A 106 8.01 6.64 4.71
C VAL A 106 7.41 5.31 4.28
N SER A 107 6.90 5.20 3.05
CA SER A 107 6.39 3.91 2.55
C SER A 107 7.48 2.85 2.45
N ILE A 108 8.66 3.21 1.93
CA ILE A 108 9.79 2.28 1.84
C ILE A 108 10.26 1.89 3.24
N LEU A 109 10.39 2.84 4.16
CA LEU A 109 10.76 2.57 5.55
C LEU A 109 9.72 1.70 6.26
N ALA A 110 8.42 1.93 5.99
CA ALA A 110 7.35 1.13 6.55
C ALA A 110 7.44 -0.34 6.11
N LEU A 111 7.73 -0.58 4.82
CA LEU A 111 7.94 -1.94 4.32
C LEU A 111 9.15 -2.58 5.00
N PHE A 112 10.24 -1.85 5.12
CA PHE A 112 11.45 -2.31 5.81
C PHE A 112 11.15 -2.65 7.28
N ALA A 113 10.38 -1.79 7.96
CA ALA A 113 9.96 -2.02 9.34
C ALA A 113 9.14 -3.31 9.45
N GLY A 114 8.19 -3.53 8.55
CA GLY A 114 7.38 -4.75 8.53
C GLY A 114 8.23 -6.00 8.38
N LEU A 115 9.19 -6.00 7.46
CA LEU A 115 10.13 -7.11 7.29
C LEU A 115 10.97 -7.34 8.54
N THR A 116 11.48 -6.27 9.14
CA THR A 116 12.33 -6.35 10.33
C THR A 116 11.57 -6.88 11.54
N LEU A 117 10.36 -6.37 11.78
CA LEU A 117 9.52 -6.81 12.90
C LEU A 117 9.22 -8.31 12.86
N THR A 118 9.05 -8.86 11.67
CA THR A 118 8.77 -10.28 11.52
C THR A 118 10.03 -11.15 11.64
N ARG A 119 11.21 -10.57 11.53
CA ARG A 119 12.50 -11.28 11.69
C ARG A 119 12.98 -11.34 13.13
N ILE A 120 12.67 -10.33 13.94
CA ILE A 120 13.17 -10.20 15.31
C ILE A 120 12.72 -11.35 16.22
N GLY A 121 11.61 -12.00 15.93
CA GLY A 121 11.11 -13.14 16.69
C GLY A 121 11.55 -14.50 16.16
N ALA A 122 12.50 -14.54 15.26
CA ALA A 122 12.95 -15.81 14.65
C ALA A 122 14.08 -16.45 15.46
#